data_3787fc9fa9878537bf51086dd1f45829
#
_entry.id   3787fc9fa9878537bf51086dd1f45829
#
_cell.length_a   1.000
_cell.length_b   1.000
_cell.length_c   1.000
_cell.angle_alpha   90.00
_cell.angle_beta   90.00
_cell.angle_gamma   90.00
#
_symmetry.space_group_name_H-M   'P 1'
#
loop_
_entity.id
_entity.type
_entity.pdbx_description
1 polymer ?
#
loop_
_entity_poly.entity_id
_entity_poly.type
_entity_poly.pdbx_seq_one_letter_code
_entity_poly.pdbx_strand_id
1 'polypeptide(L)'
;MYTIRFTSEFKRQMKMCERRGYDMELLREAIRILSTEGKLPEKYLPHQLHGDRNGQWECHIQPNWLLVWKQYNQELVLVMLNTGTHSDLFGKKRR
;
A
#
# COMPACT_ATOMS: atom_id res chain seq x y z
N MET A 1 -13.31 -1.55 13.12
CA MET A 1 -13.02 -1.47 11.68
C MET A 1 -12.44 -0.10 11.33
N TYR A 2 -11.48 -0.08 10.44
CA TYR A 2 -10.80 1.15 10.08
C TYR A 2 -11.51 1.87 8.93
N THR A 3 -11.49 3.20 8.99
CA THR A 3 -11.93 4.01 7.87
C THR A 3 -10.75 4.14 6.90
N ILE A 4 -11.00 3.99 5.62
CA ILE A 4 -9.94 4.02 4.61
C ILE A 4 -9.99 5.32 3.83
N ARG A 5 -8.83 5.97 3.70
CA ARG A 5 -8.70 7.17 2.89
C ARG A 5 -7.67 6.90 1.81
N PHE A 6 -7.85 7.53 0.66
CA PHE A 6 -6.98 7.34 -0.49
C PHE A 6 -6.42 8.70 -0.90
N THR A 7 -5.09 8.77 -1.02
CA THR A 7 -4.48 9.99 -1.55
C THR A 7 -4.70 10.07 -3.05
N SER A 8 -4.56 11.28 -3.60
CA SER A 8 -4.64 11.45 -5.05
C SER A 8 -3.57 10.64 -5.76
N GLU A 9 -2.37 10.61 -5.18
CA GLU A 9 -1.28 9.85 -5.74
C GLU A 9 -1.62 8.37 -5.79
N PHE A 10 -2.21 7.84 -4.72
CA PHE A 10 -2.60 6.45 -4.69
C PHE A 10 -3.61 6.13 -5.79
N LYS A 11 -4.60 7.00 -5.95
CA LYS A 11 -5.64 6.78 -6.96
C LYS A 11 -5.04 6.75 -8.37
N ARG A 12 -4.09 7.64 -8.62
CA ARG A 12 -3.41 7.69 -9.91
C ARG A 12 -2.61 6.41 -10.15
N GLN A 13 -1.91 5.96 -9.12
CA GLN A 13 -1.10 4.75 -9.23
C GLN A 13 -1.96 3.50 -9.37
N MET A 14 -3.09 3.49 -8.70
CA MET A 14 -4.02 2.37 -8.82
C MET A 14 -4.51 2.22 -10.25
N LYS A 15 -4.85 3.33 -10.89
CA LYS A 15 -5.26 3.30 -12.29
C LYS A 15 -4.14 2.81 -13.20
N MET A 16 -2.91 3.19 -12.89
CA MET A 16 -1.76 2.73 -13.65
C MET A 16 -1.61 1.21 -13.54
N CYS A 17 -1.76 0.66 -12.34
CA CYS A 17 -1.71 -0.78 -12.14
C CYS A 17 -2.80 -1.48 -12.92
N GLU A 18 -3.99 -0.91 -12.91
CA GLU A 18 -5.11 -1.48 -13.64
C GLU A 18 -4.82 -1.52 -15.14
N ARG A 19 -4.25 -0.44 -15.68
CA ARG A 19 -3.91 -0.39 -17.09
C ARG A 19 -2.83 -1.40 -17.47
N ARG A 20 -1.97 -1.75 -16.51
CA ARG A 20 -0.95 -2.78 -16.73
C ARG A 20 -1.51 -4.18 -16.72
N GLY A 21 -2.80 -4.34 -16.39
CA GLY A 21 -3.43 -5.65 -16.34
C GLY A 21 -3.26 -6.37 -15.02
N TYR A 22 -2.88 -5.65 -13.96
CA TYR A 22 -2.76 -6.26 -12.65
C TYR A 22 -4.13 -6.74 -12.16
N ASP A 23 -4.13 -7.83 -11.42
CA ASP A 23 -5.37 -8.35 -10.82
C ASP A 23 -5.74 -7.49 -9.62
N MET A 24 -6.57 -6.48 -9.88
CA MET A 24 -6.92 -5.50 -8.86
C MET A 24 -7.68 -6.09 -7.68
N GLU A 25 -8.25 -7.29 -7.86
CA GLU A 25 -8.94 -7.96 -6.75
C GLU A 25 -7.95 -8.29 -5.62
N LEU A 26 -6.69 -8.57 -5.99
CA LEU A 26 -5.67 -8.86 -4.97
C LEU A 26 -5.43 -7.65 -4.09
N LEU A 27 -5.41 -6.46 -4.68
CA LEU A 27 -5.23 -5.23 -3.92
C LEU A 27 -6.43 -4.98 -3.02
N ARG A 28 -7.64 -5.15 -3.56
CA ARG A 28 -8.84 -4.94 -2.78
C ARG A 28 -8.92 -5.88 -1.60
N GLU A 29 -8.48 -7.12 -1.80
CA GLU A 29 -8.48 -8.09 -0.72
C GLU A 29 -7.56 -7.66 0.42
N ALA A 30 -6.36 -7.22 0.09
CA ALA A 30 -5.41 -6.76 1.11
C ALA A 30 -5.97 -5.58 1.89
N ILE A 31 -6.56 -4.62 1.18
CA ILE A 31 -7.13 -3.44 1.83
C ILE A 31 -8.29 -3.83 2.73
N ARG A 32 -9.12 -4.79 2.28
CA ARG A 32 -10.24 -5.27 3.07
C ARG A 32 -9.76 -5.90 4.37
N ILE A 33 -8.71 -6.72 4.29
CA ILE A 33 -8.16 -7.34 5.50
C ILE A 33 -7.62 -6.28 6.45
N LEU A 34 -6.91 -5.29 5.91
CA LEU A 34 -6.41 -4.20 6.75
C LEU A 34 -7.55 -3.45 7.42
N SER A 35 -8.61 -3.18 6.68
CA SER A 35 -9.75 -2.44 7.23
C SER A 35 -10.39 -3.19 8.39
N THR A 36 -10.47 -4.51 8.27
CA THR A 36 -11.13 -5.33 9.27
C THR A 36 -10.21 -5.65 10.45
N GLU A 37 -8.96 -6.05 10.16
CA GLU A 37 -8.06 -6.59 11.17
C GLU A 37 -7.03 -5.59 11.68
N GLY A 38 -6.74 -4.56 10.91
CA GLY A 38 -5.68 -3.62 11.28
C GLY A 38 -4.29 -4.17 11.06
N LYS A 39 -4.18 -5.31 10.40
CA LYS A 39 -2.88 -5.93 10.09
C LYS A 39 -3.08 -6.94 8.98
N LEU A 40 -1.97 -7.35 8.38
CA LEU A 40 -2.00 -8.31 7.28
C LEU A 40 -1.32 -9.60 7.66
N PRO A 41 -1.77 -10.73 7.07
CA PRO A 41 -1.07 -12.01 7.25
C PRO A 41 0.38 -11.93 6.76
N GLU A 42 1.19 -12.84 7.27
CA GLU A 42 2.62 -12.87 6.97
C GLU A 42 2.92 -13.02 5.48
N LYS A 43 2.03 -13.64 4.74
CA LYS A 43 2.28 -13.85 3.31
C LYS A 43 2.42 -12.54 2.55
N TYR A 44 1.90 -11.44 3.09
CA TYR A 44 2.05 -10.12 2.47
C TYR A 44 3.35 -9.45 2.85
N LEU A 45 4.14 -10.04 3.75
CA LEU A 45 5.41 -9.50 4.21
C LEU A 45 5.28 -8.05 4.70
N PRO A 46 4.32 -7.77 5.59
CA PRO A 46 4.13 -6.39 6.06
C PRO A 46 5.29 -5.96 6.95
N HIS A 47 5.75 -4.72 6.75
CA HIS A 47 6.82 -4.18 7.58
C HIS A 47 6.78 -2.66 7.54
N GLN A 48 7.43 -2.05 8.51
CA GLN A 48 7.50 -0.60 8.58
C GLN A 48 8.71 -0.10 7.82
N LEU A 49 8.55 1.06 7.19
CA LEU A 49 9.62 1.69 6.45
C LEU A 49 10.40 2.61 7.35
N HIS A 50 11.63 2.92 6.94
CA HIS A 50 12.53 3.78 7.69
C HIS A 50 12.98 4.94 6.83
N GLY A 51 13.78 5.83 7.42
CA GLY A 51 14.30 6.97 6.69
C GLY A 51 13.20 7.96 6.38
N ASP A 52 13.18 8.44 5.15
CA ASP A 52 12.22 9.44 4.73
C ASP A 52 10.78 8.99 4.85
N ARG A 53 10.56 7.68 4.86
CA ARG A 53 9.22 7.14 4.96
C ARG A 53 8.93 6.53 6.32
N ASN A 54 9.69 6.96 7.32
CA ASN A 54 9.50 6.47 8.68
C ASN A 54 8.06 6.66 9.11
N GLY A 55 7.49 5.63 9.73
CA GLY A 55 6.10 5.67 10.18
C GLY A 55 5.12 5.13 9.16
N GLN A 56 5.59 4.78 7.97
CA GLN A 56 4.73 4.18 6.96
C GLN A 56 4.93 2.67 6.94
N TRP A 57 3.91 1.98 6.45
CA TRP A 57 3.92 0.53 6.31
C TRP A 57 3.98 0.15 4.84
N GLU A 58 4.58 -0.99 4.57
CA GLU A 58 4.67 -1.52 3.21
C GLU A 58 4.37 -3.01 3.25
N CYS A 59 3.69 -3.49 2.22
CA CYS A 59 3.51 -4.92 2.05
C CYS A 59 3.62 -5.28 0.58
N HIS A 60 3.68 -6.58 0.31
CA HIS A 60 3.76 -7.10 -1.05
C HIS A 60 2.41 -7.71 -1.43
N ILE A 61 1.73 -7.08 -2.37
CA ILE A 61 0.52 -7.67 -2.95
C ILE A 61 0.95 -8.85 -3.82
N GLN A 62 2.04 -8.66 -4.57
CA GLN A 62 2.76 -9.70 -5.29
C GLN A 62 4.23 -9.35 -5.19
N PRO A 63 5.14 -10.23 -5.60
CA PRO A 63 6.57 -10.00 -5.37
C PRO A 63 7.08 -8.62 -5.80
N ASN A 64 6.58 -8.09 -6.91
CA ASN A 64 6.99 -6.76 -7.35
C ASN A 64 5.82 -5.80 -7.44
N TRP A 65 4.87 -5.94 -6.54
CA TRP A 65 3.71 -5.05 -6.49
C TRP A 65 3.47 -4.71 -5.03
N LEU A 66 3.74 -3.46 -4.67
CA LEU A 66 3.74 -2.99 -3.29
C LEU A 66 2.50 -2.17 -2.97
N LEU A 67 2.19 -2.13 -1.68
CA LEU A 67 1.18 -1.24 -1.14
C LEU A 67 1.82 -0.54 0.05
N VAL A 68 1.72 0.79 0.08
CA VAL A 68 2.27 1.60 1.18
C VAL A 68 1.14 2.39 1.81
N TRP A 69 1.09 2.39 3.15
CA TRP A 69 0.02 3.08 3.84
C TRP A 69 0.51 3.64 5.17
N LYS A 70 -0.28 4.56 5.73
CA LYS A 70 -0.12 5.02 7.10
C LYS A 70 -1.29 4.53 7.92
N GLN A 71 -1.04 4.26 9.18
CA GLN A 71 -2.05 3.66 10.05
C GLN A 71 -2.13 4.44 11.35
N TYR A 72 -3.33 4.90 11.66
CA TYR A 72 -3.61 5.66 12.87
C TYR A 72 -4.54 4.81 13.73
N ASN A 73 -3.95 4.05 14.65
CA ASN A 73 -4.70 3.04 15.38
C ASN A 73 -5.72 3.62 16.35
N GLN A 74 -5.42 4.76 16.94
CA GLN A 74 -6.37 5.35 17.88
C GLN A 74 -7.57 5.93 17.16
N GLU A 75 -7.36 6.50 16.00
CA GLU A 75 -8.44 7.06 15.19
C GLU A 75 -9.12 6.03 14.32
N LEU A 76 -8.54 4.84 14.22
CA LEU A 76 -9.01 3.77 13.34
C LEU A 76 -9.10 4.25 11.90
N VAL A 77 -7.99 4.83 11.42
CA VAL A 77 -7.90 5.36 10.06
C VAL A 77 -6.69 4.76 9.36
N LEU A 78 -6.90 4.36 8.11
CA LEU A 78 -5.83 3.91 7.21
C LEU A 78 -5.79 4.88 6.04
N VAL A 79 -4.59 5.34 5.70
CA VAL A 79 -4.41 6.23 4.55
C VAL A 79 -3.55 5.49 3.53
N MET A 80 -4.14 5.16 2.38
CA MET A 80 -3.41 4.49 1.30
C MET A 80 -2.59 5.53 0.57
N LEU A 81 -1.27 5.36 0.58
CA LEU A 81 -0.34 6.34 0.05
C LEU A 81 0.16 5.99 -1.35
N ASN A 82 0.57 4.75 -1.57
CA ASN A 82 1.17 4.36 -2.84
C ASN A 82 0.88 2.91 -3.16
N THR A 83 0.87 2.60 -4.46
CA THR A 83 0.87 1.23 -4.92
C THR A 83 1.56 1.17 -6.28
N GLY A 84 2.30 0.09 -6.52
CA GLY A 84 3.05 -0.07 -7.76
C GLY A 84 4.31 -0.88 -7.51
N THR A 85 5.23 -0.83 -8.46
CA THR A 85 6.51 -1.53 -8.32
C THR A 85 7.46 -0.70 -7.48
N HIS A 86 8.61 -1.29 -7.11
CA HIS A 86 9.64 -0.52 -6.42
C HIS A 86 10.05 0.71 -7.21
N SER A 87 10.19 0.56 -8.52
CA SER A 87 10.56 1.70 -9.37
C SER A 87 9.49 2.78 -9.34
N ASP A 88 8.21 2.38 -9.34
CA ASP A 88 7.13 3.35 -9.30
C ASP A 88 7.14 4.17 -8.02
N LEU A 89 7.42 3.52 -6.90
CA LEU A 89 7.30 4.15 -5.59
C LEU A 89 8.56 4.86 -5.14
N PHE A 90 9.71 4.25 -5.38
CA PHE A 90 10.96 4.79 -4.87
C PHE A 90 11.87 5.33 -5.96
N GLY A 91 11.50 5.11 -7.19
CA GLY A 91 12.20 5.63 -8.34
C GLY A 91 13.55 5.00 -8.54
N LYS A 92 14.20 5.44 -9.65
CA LYS A 92 15.56 5.11 -9.87
C LYS A 92 16.33 6.31 -9.54
N LYS A 93 17.17 6.19 -8.68
CA LYS A 93 17.92 7.34 -8.35
C LYS A 93 18.86 7.68 -9.37
N ARG A 94 19.19 8.24 -9.81
CA ARG A 94 19.96 8.56 -10.66
C ARG A 94 20.59 9.44 -10.58
N ARG A 95 20.94 9.21 -10.68
CA ARG A 95 21.52 9.86 -10.75
C ARG A 95 21.98 10.29 -10.69
#